data_3b444b44b3a5fc3c746f8f73872529b0
#
_entry.id   3b444b44b3a5fc3c746f8f73872529b0
#
_cell.length_a   1.000
_cell.length_b   1.000
_cell.length_c   1.000
_cell.angle_alpha   90.00
_cell.angle_beta   90.00
_cell.angle_gamma   90.00
#
_symmetry.space_group_name_H-M   'P 1'
#
loop_
_entity.id
_entity.type
_entity.pdbx_description
1 polymer ?
#
loop_
_entity_poly.entity_id
_entity_poly.type
_entity_poly.pdbx_seq_one_letter_code
_entity_poly.pdbx_strand_id
1 'polypeptide(L)'
;MMTFDIIIPTYKPGAELIALLNGILIQTSRPDNIFIINTEERFWKTEFETVLPVNVIHIKKSDFDHGATRKMGAELSKADVFICMTQDARPKDGRLFSNLLSPFNDEKVAIAYARQETDEKAGEIERFTREFNYPNKDRIKTSEDIKTMGIKAWFCSDVCAAYRKSVYNEAGGFVKRTVFNEDMLMAAKVMEMGFKVVYKSDARVIHYHEYSMKQQFCRNFDLGASHREYKEVFEKVSSYKEGGRLVKDTALHLLKAGKFYLIPKLVFHSAAKLIGYKLGKKYDKLPKSLVLKFCMNKDYFK
;
A
#
# COMPACT_ATOMS: atom_id res chain seq x y z
N MET A 1 4.37 26.13 -10.08
CA MET A 1 5.01 24.89 -9.54
C MET A 1 3.87 24.04 -9.03
N MET A 2 3.89 22.73 -9.26
CA MET A 2 2.82 21.83 -8.79
C MET A 2 2.84 21.76 -7.25
N THR A 3 1.72 22.03 -6.62
CA THR A 3 1.53 21.95 -5.17
C THR A 3 1.24 20.51 -4.74
N PHE A 4 1.69 20.12 -3.55
CA PHE A 4 1.35 18.79 -3.04
C PHE A 4 1.25 18.73 -1.51
N ASP A 5 0.32 17.91 -1.04
CA ASP A 5 0.11 17.60 0.38
C ASP A 5 0.43 16.14 0.67
N ILE A 6 0.73 15.81 1.93
CA ILE A 6 0.93 14.43 2.39
C ILE A 6 -0.18 14.02 3.35
N ILE A 7 -0.67 12.79 3.21
CA ILE A 7 -1.71 12.20 4.05
C ILE A 7 -1.15 10.94 4.72
N ILE A 8 -1.13 10.91 6.04
CA ILE A 8 -0.55 9.81 6.83
C ILE A 8 -1.58 9.29 7.84
N PRO A 9 -2.28 8.19 7.55
CA PRO A 9 -3.04 7.48 8.58
C PRO A 9 -2.09 6.88 9.62
N THR A 10 -2.39 7.08 10.92
CA THR A 10 -1.59 6.54 12.01
C THR A 10 -2.44 5.77 13.03
N TYR A 11 -1.84 4.73 13.61
CA TYR A 11 -2.38 4.01 14.75
C TYR A 11 -1.25 3.59 15.68
N LYS A 12 -1.30 4.02 16.93
CA LYS A 12 -0.23 3.79 17.92
C LYS A 12 1.15 4.17 17.37
N PRO A 13 1.31 5.40 16.86
CA PRO A 13 2.58 5.84 16.28
C PRO A 13 3.72 5.78 17.29
N GLY A 14 4.92 5.48 16.80
CA GLY A 14 6.15 5.35 17.58
C GLY A 14 7.35 5.92 16.85
N ALA A 15 8.51 5.33 17.07
CA ALA A 15 9.77 5.76 16.44
C ALA A 15 9.74 5.73 14.90
N GLU A 16 8.90 4.87 14.31
CA GLU A 16 8.71 4.80 12.86
C GLU A 16 8.12 6.09 12.29
N LEU A 17 7.15 6.72 13.00
CA LEU A 17 6.59 8.00 12.58
C LEU A 17 7.65 9.10 12.66
N ILE A 18 8.45 9.14 13.73
CA ILE A 18 9.57 10.11 13.87
C ILE A 18 10.56 9.93 12.70
N ALA A 19 10.90 8.68 12.36
CA ALA A 19 11.80 8.39 11.24
C ALA A 19 11.22 8.83 9.88
N LEU A 20 9.91 8.66 9.68
CA LEU A 20 9.19 9.15 8.50
C LEU A 20 9.25 10.69 8.44
N LEU A 21 8.87 11.39 9.52
CA LEU A 21 8.84 12.85 9.58
C LEU A 21 10.24 13.46 9.35
N ASN A 22 11.28 12.88 9.96
CA ASN A 22 12.67 13.28 9.69
C ASN A 22 13.05 13.04 8.21
N GLY A 23 12.60 11.93 7.62
CA GLY A 23 12.78 11.65 6.20
C GLY A 23 12.08 12.66 5.29
N ILE A 24 10.91 13.18 5.69
CA ILE A 24 10.20 14.26 4.99
C ILE A 24 10.97 15.58 5.13
N LEU A 25 11.52 15.85 6.32
CA LEU A 25 12.26 17.10 6.60
C LEU A 25 13.47 17.31 5.68
N ILE A 26 14.13 16.24 5.24
CA ILE A 26 15.33 16.32 4.39
C ILE A 26 15.03 16.31 2.88
N GLN A 27 13.76 16.29 2.47
CA GLN A 27 13.41 16.24 1.05
C GLN A 27 13.72 17.55 0.32
N THR A 28 14.16 17.45 -0.93
CA THR A 28 14.42 18.61 -1.81
C THR A 28 13.13 19.31 -2.25
N SER A 29 12.04 18.55 -2.41
CA SER A 29 10.71 19.09 -2.64
C SER A 29 9.92 19.01 -1.33
N ARG A 30 9.30 20.13 -0.93
CA ARG A 30 8.55 20.23 0.35
C ARG A 30 7.06 20.15 0.10
N PRO A 31 6.31 19.41 0.93
CA PRO A 31 4.85 19.47 0.90
C PRO A 31 4.34 20.83 1.39
N ASP A 32 3.18 21.25 0.86
CA ASP A 32 2.50 22.45 1.36
C ASP A 32 1.86 22.16 2.72
N ASN A 33 1.24 20.98 2.88
CA ASN A 33 0.69 20.52 4.16
C ASN A 33 0.96 19.04 4.41
N ILE A 34 0.96 18.66 5.67
CA ILE A 34 0.98 17.26 6.11
C ILE A 34 -0.23 17.03 7.00
N PHE A 35 -1.13 16.17 6.56
CA PHE A 35 -2.32 15.76 7.29
C PHE A 35 -2.10 14.38 7.93
N ILE A 36 -2.13 14.31 9.25
CA ILE A 36 -2.04 13.06 10.00
C ILE A 36 -3.43 12.71 10.51
N ILE A 37 -3.97 11.58 10.06
CA ILE A 37 -5.25 11.07 10.55
C ILE A 37 -4.94 10.00 11.60
N ASN A 38 -4.88 10.46 12.87
CA ASN A 38 -4.49 9.61 13.98
C ASN A 38 -5.68 8.85 14.59
N THR A 39 -5.59 7.54 14.60
CA THR A 39 -6.57 6.68 15.23
C THR A 39 -6.30 6.55 16.72
N GLU A 40 -7.26 6.97 17.55
CA GLU A 40 -7.20 7.01 19.02
C GLU A 40 -6.22 8.09 19.56
N GLU A 41 -6.75 9.23 19.92
CA GLU A 41 -6.00 10.40 20.47
C GLU A 41 -5.04 10.01 21.60
N ARG A 42 -5.44 9.08 22.49
CA ARG A 42 -4.62 8.60 23.63
C ARG A 42 -3.25 8.02 23.25
N PHE A 43 -3.03 7.69 21.98
CA PHE A 43 -1.74 7.19 21.49
C PHE A 43 -0.89 8.27 20.82
N TRP A 44 -1.45 9.48 20.67
CA TRP A 44 -0.72 10.61 20.13
C TRP A 44 0.25 11.18 21.17
N LYS A 45 1.41 11.62 20.71
CA LYS A 45 2.40 12.30 21.54
C LYS A 45 2.79 13.61 20.88
N THR A 46 2.83 14.68 21.64
CA THR A 46 3.19 16.01 21.16
C THR A 46 4.61 16.09 20.59
N GLU A 47 5.50 15.15 20.98
CA GLU A 47 6.85 15.06 20.42
C GLU A 47 6.86 14.89 18.88
N PHE A 48 5.81 14.31 18.30
CA PHE A 48 5.72 14.16 16.84
C PHE A 48 5.58 15.51 16.12
N GLU A 49 4.96 16.50 16.75
CA GLU A 49 4.75 17.84 16.20
C GLU A 49 6.01 18.71 16.27
N THR A 50 7.02 18.30 17.06
CA THR A 50 8.28 19.05 17.19
C THR A 50 9.24 18.82 16.02
N VAL A 51 9.02 17.76 15.21
CA VAL A 51 9.89 17.42 14.07
C VAL A 51 9.65 18.34 12.89
N LEU A 52 8.38 18.54 12.53
CA LEU A 52 7.94 19.49 11.51
C LEU A 52 6.43 19.80 11.70
N PRO A 53 5.94 20.95 11.18
CA PRO A 53 4.53 21.28 11.28
C PRO A 53 3.64 20.24 10.62
N VAL A 54 2.63 19.75 11.36
CA VAL A 54 1.65 18.79 10.89
C VAL A 54 0.24 19.21 11.31
N ASN A 55 -0.76 18.86 10.49
CA ASN A 55 -2.17 19.02 10.82
C ASN A 55 -2.72 17.66 11.30
N VAL A 56 -3.03 17.54 12.57
CA VAL A 56 -3.45 16.28 13.18
C VAL A 56 -4.97 16.26 13.37
N ILE A 57 -5.60 15.19 12.90
CA ILE A 57 -7.01 14.90 13.11
C ILE A 57 -7.13 13.56 13.84
N HIS A 58 -7.82 13.54 14.96
CA HIS A 58 -8.05 12.32 15.72
C HIS A 58 -9.38 11.69 15.35
N ILE A 59 -9.35 10.38 15.09
CA ILE A 59 -10.55 9.57 14.85
C ILE A 59 -10.62 8.43 15.86
N LYS A 60 -11.83 7.90 16.11
CA LYS A 60 -12.00 6.70 16.92
C LYS A 60 -11.62 5.45 16.11
N LYS A 61 -11.23 4.39 16.80
CA LYS A 61 -10.92 3.11 16.15
C LYS A 61 -12.11 2.50 15.41
N SER A 62 -13.34 2.75 15.88
CA SER A 62 -14.58 2.35 15.21
C SER A 62 -14.77 3.00 13.86
N ASP A 63 -14.20 4.19 13.66
CA ASP A 63 -14.38 5.02 12.47
C ASP A 63 -13.26 4.80 11.45
N PHE A 64 -12.23 4.04 11.85
CA PHE A 64 -11.12 3.70 10.97
C PHE A 64 -11.53 2.72 9.88
N ASP A 65 -11.31 3.11 8.65
CA ASP A 65 -11.38 2.28 7.45
C ASP A 65 -10.27 2.71 6.50
N HIS A 66 -9.66 1.76 5.78
CA HIS A 66 -8.51 2.07 4.92
C HIS A 66 -8.85 3.08 3.83
N GLY A 67 -9.99 2.92 3.17
CA GLY A 67 -10.45 3.84 2.12
C GLY A 67 -10.99 5.14 2.69
N ALA A 68 -11.92 5.06 3.68
CA ALA A 68 -12.57 6.25 4.26
C ALA A 68 -11.58 7.18 4.96
N THR A 69 -10.59 6.64 5.69
CA THR A 69 -9.57 7.44 6.39
C THR A 69 -8.69 8.21 5.42
N ARG A 70 -8.23 7.55 4.33
CA ARG A 70 -7.45 8.24 3.28
C ARG A 70 -8.30 9.24 2.50
N LYS A 71 -9.58 8.90 2.27
CA LYS A 71 -10.53 9.82 1.63
C LYS A 71 -10.71 11.09 2.45
N MET A 72 -10.87 10.97 3.77
CA MET A 72 -10.94 12.13 4.68
C MET A 72 -9.70 13.04 4.52
N GLY A 73 -8.49 12.47 4.57
CA GLY A 73 -7.26 13.23 4.34
C GLY A 73 -7.20 13.87 2.95
N ALA A 74 -7.62 13.13 1.91
CA ALA A 74 -7.65 13.66 0.55
C ALA A 74 -8.65 14.83 0.41
N GLU A 75 -9.78 14.81 1.11
CA GLU A 75 -10.78 15.90 1.09
C GLU A 75 -10.24 17.19 1.74
N LEU A 76 -9.33 17.10 2.72
CA LEU A 76 -8.66 18.25 3.35
C LEU A 76 -7.64 18.91 2.42
N SER A 77 -7.02 18.14 1.54
CA SER A 77 -6.03 18.66 0.60
C SER A 77 -6.66 19.57 -0.45
N LYS A 78 -6.02 20.72 -0.68
CA LYS A 78 -6.34 21.67 -1.75
C LYS A 78 -5.25 21.72 -2.82
N ALA A 79 -4.19 20.92 -2.68
CA ALA A 79 -3.08 20.88 -3.60
C ALA A 79 -3.44 20.19 -4.94
N ASP A 80 -2.61 20.40 -5.97
CA ASP A 80 -2.75 19.74 -7.29
C ASP A 80 -2.62 18.22 -7.19
N VAL A 81 -1.75 17.77 -6.27
CA VAL A 81 -1.46 16.35 -5.99
C VAL A 81 -1.50 16.12 -4.49
N PHE A 82 -1.98 14.98 -4.04
CA PHE A 82 -1.74 14.52 -2.69
C PHE A 82 -1.00 13.18 -2.68
N ILE A 83 -0.22 12.95 -1.63
CA ILE A 83 0.58 11.73 -1.46
C ILE A 83 0.06 10.99 -0.22
N CYS A 84 -0.43 9.76 -0.40
CA CYS A 84 -0.68 8.85 0.72
C CYS A 84 0.63 8.19 1.14
N MET A 85 0.90 8.15 2.46
CA MET A 85 2.01 7.39 3.03
C MET A 85 1.55 6.60 4.25
N THR A 86 2.12 5.43 4.50
CA THR A 86 1.95 4.74 5.79
C THR A 86 2.96 5.26 6.81
N GLN A 87 2.61 5.23 8.10
CA GLN A 87 3.43 5.80 9.20
C GLN A 87 4.84 5.23 9.30
N ASP A 88 5.10 4.08 8.69
CA ASP A 88 6.35 3.33 8.72
C ASP A 88 7.10 3.31 7.37
N ALA A 89 6.64 4.09 6.40
CA ALA A 89 7.28 4.23 5.08
C ALA A 89 8.37 5.30 5.10
N ARG A 90 9.58 4.96 5.53
CA ARG A 90 10.69 5.91 5.63
C ARG A 90 11.29 6.23 4.25
N PRO A 91 11.39 7.52 3.84
CA PRO A 91 12.12 7.92 2.65
C PRO A 91 13.56 7.38 2.65
N LYS A 92 14.01 6.84 1.53
CA LYS A 92 15.37 6.30 1.39
C LYS A 92 16.43 7.40 1.31
N ASP A 93 16.06 8.51 0.64
CA ASP A 93 16.93 9.66 0.41
C ASP A 93 16.10 10.96 0.25
N GLY A 94 16.77 12.09 0.01
CA GLY A 94 16.16 13.41 -0.11
C GLY A 94 15.41 13.69 -1.42
N ARG A 95 15.28 12.73 -2.34
CA ARG A 95 14.67 12.91 -3.67
C ARG A 95 13.37 12.13 -3.87
N LEU A 96 12.80 11.56 -2.82
CA LEU A 96 11.57 10.77 -2.93
C LEU A 96 10.46 11.55 -3.63
N PHE A 97 10.14 12.75 -3.15
CA PHE A 97 8.99 13.50 -3.68
C PHE A 97 9.28 14.09 -5.06
N SER A 98 10.46 14.64 -5.32
CA SER A 98 10.82 15.14 -6.65
C SER A 98 10.73 14.04 -7.72
N ASN A 99 11.19 12.82 -7.39
CA ASN A 99 11.09 11.67 -8.29
C ASN A 99 9.64 11.20 -8.45
N LEU A 100 8.88 11.09 -7.35
CA LEU A 100 7.50 10.61 -7.37
C LEU A 100 6.55 11.56 -8.12
N LEU A 101 6.80 12.85 -8.07
CA LEU A 101 5.99 13.88 -8.73
C LEU A 101 6.36 14.09 -10.20
N SER A 102 7.56 13.70 -10.63
CA SER A 102 8.03 13.90 -12.01
C SER A 102 7.08 13.34 -13.10
N PRO A 103 6.37 12.20 -12.90
CA PRO A 103 5.44 11.70 -13.91
C PRO A 103 4.22 12.60 -14.17
N PHE A 104 3.85 13.47 -13.22
CA PHE A 104 2.66 14.33 -13.34
C PHE A 104 2.83 15.50 -14.33
N ASN A 105 4.00 15.66 -14.94
CA ASN A 105 4.18 16.53 -16.12
C ASN A 105 3.38 16.02 -17.33
N ASP A 106 3.05 14.73 -17.38
CA ASP A 106 2.07 14.16 -18.31
C ASP A 106 0.68 14.26 -17.67
N GLU A 107 -0.22 15.04 -18.28
CA GLU A 107 -1.61 15.23 -17.80
C GLU A 107 -2.43 13.93 -17.76
N LYS A 108 -2.03 12.92 -18.53
CA LYS A 108 -2.64 11.59 -18.51
C LYS A 108 -2.23 10.74 -17.32
N VAL A 109 -1.25 11.15 -16.51
CA VAL A 109 -0.87 10.43 -15.29
C VAL A 109 -1.79 10.84 -14.15
N ALA A 110 -2.57 9.88 -13.65
CA ALA A 110 -3.45 10.05 -12.50
C ALA A 110 -2.80 9.62 -11.18
N ILE A 111 -1.97 8.57 -11.21
CA ILE A 111 -1.34 7.97 -10.02
C ILE A 111 0.13 7.67 -10.31
N ALA A 112 1.00 7.97 -9.34
CA ALA A 112 2.38 7.49 -9.32
C ALA A 112 2.67 6.86 -7.96
N TYR A 113 3.38 5.71 -7.92
CA TYR A 113 3.72 5.07 -6.65
C TYR A 113 5.20 4.67 -6.58
N ALA A 114 5.71 4.71 -5.36
CA ALA A 114 7.11 4.54 -5.05
C ALA A 114 7.55 3.07 -5.00
N ARG A 115 8.84 2.86 -5.17
CA ARG A 115 9.54 1.61 -4.91
C ARG A 115 9.67 1.38 -3.40
N GLN A 116 9.23 0.21 -2.95
CA GLN A 116 9.49 -0.24 -1.59
C GLN A 116 10.75 -1.08 -1.56
N GLU A 117 11.67 -0.72 -0.67
CA GLU A 117 12.91 -1.45 -0.42
C GLU A 117 12.92 -1.98 1.02
N THR A 118 13.81 -2.94 1.27
CA THR A 118 14.15 -3.39 2.63
C THR A 118 15.42 -2.72 3.10
N ASP A 119 15.67 -2.77 4.40
CA ASP A 119 17.00 -2.49 4.97
C ASP A 119 17.80 -3.78 5.22
N GLU A 120 18.96 -3.65 5.86
CA GLU A 120 19.87 -4.76 6.14
C GLU A 120 19.29 -5.79 7.10
N LYS A 121 18.28 -5.43 7.90
CA LYS A 121 17.65 -6.30 8.90
C LYS A 121 16.66 -7.29 8.29
N ALA A 122 16.22 -7.05 7.06
CA ALA A 122 15.24 -7.90 6.40
C ALA A 122 15.82 -9.28 6.06
N GLY A 123 15.03 -10.31 6.32
CA GLY A 123 15.36 -11.68 5.93
C GLY A 123 15.34 -11.87 4.41
N GLU A 124 16.05 -12.90 3.94
CA GLU A 124 16.27 -13.15 2.51
C GLU A 124 14.98 -13.30 1.70
N ILE A 125 13.98 -14.00 2.24
CA ILE A 125 12.69 -14.20 1.56
C ILE A 125 11.97 -12.87 1.37
N GLU A 126 11.98 -12.00 2.39
CA GLU A 126 11.32 -10.70 2.29
C GLU A 126 12.06 -9.77 1.33
N ARG A 127 13.40 -9.76 1.38
CA ARG A 127 14.25 -8.98 0.45
C ARG A 127 13.95 -9.35 -1.00
N PHE A 128 14.01 -10.63 -1.34
CA PHE A 128 13.70 -11.10 -2.69
C PHE A 128 12.24 -10.79 -3.07
N THR A 129 11.30 -10.93 -2.15
CA THR A 129 9.88 -10.60 -2.39
C THR A 129 9.70 -9.12 -2.75
N ARG A 130 10.42 -8.20 -2.08
CA ARG A 130 10.40 -6.77 -2.41
C ARG A 130 11.00 -6.50 -3.78
N GLU A 131 12.17 -7.04 -4.08
CA GLU A 131 12.83 -6.90 -5.38
C GLU A 131 11.95 -7.42 -6.54
N PHE A 132 11.29 -8.57 -6.33
CA PHE A 132 10.36 -9.13 -7.30
C PHE A 132 9.14 -8.25 -7.58
N ASN A 133 8.56 -7.65 -6.54
CA ASN A 133 7.36 -6.80 -6.68
C ASN A 133 7.70 -5.37 -7.10
N TYR A 134 8.88 -4.88 -6.74
CA TYR A 134 9.35 -3.51 -6.96
C TYR A 134 10.72 -3.49 -7.67
N PRO A 135 10.76 -3.91 -8.96
CA PRO A 135 12.01 -3.99 -9.73
C PRO A 135 12.63 -2.59 -9.95
N ASN A 136 13.94 -2.55 -10.19
CA ASN A 136 14.65 -1.29 -10.47
C ASN A 136 14.44 -0.83 -11.93
N LYS A 137 13.20 -0.64 -12.34
CA LYS A 137 12.81 -0.15 -13.66
C LYS A 137 11.44 0.46 -13.60
N ASP A 138 11.30 1.70 -14.05
CA ASP A 138 10.02 2.39 -14.16
C ASP A 138 9.04 1.63 -15.04
N ARG A 139 7.76 1.80 -14.75
CA ARG A 139 6.70 1.22 -15.55
C ARG A 139 5.49 2.15 -15.63
N ILE A 140 5.07 2.46 -16.84
CA ILE A 140 3.80 3.13 -17.11
C ILE A 140 2.78 2.02 -17.39
N LYS A 141 1.60 2.13 -16.80
CA LYS A 141 0.53 1.16 -16.92
C LYS A 141 -0.74 1.84 -17.38
N THR A 142 -1.46 1.18 -18.29
CA THR A 142 -2.72 1.60 -18.90
C THR A 142 -3.74 0.45 -18.87
N SER A 143 -4.97 0.72 -19.27
CA SER A 143 -6.01 -0.31 -19.41
C SER A 143 -5.62 -1.44 -20.39
N GLU A 144 -4.77 -1.17 -21.37
CA GLU A 144 -4.29 -2.17 -22.33
C GLU A 144 -3.42 -3.24 -21.68
N ASP A 145 -2.67 -2.86 -20.63
CA ASP A 145 -1.78 -3.76 -19.89
C ASP A 145 -2.52 -4.84 -19.10
N ILE A 146 -3.83 -4.69 -18.88
CA ILE A 146 -4.65 -5.67 -18.15
C ILE A 146 -4.59 -7.05 -18.84
N LYS A 147 -4.58 -7.08 -20.18
CA LYS A 147 -4.53 -8.32 -20.96
C LYS A 147 -3.24 -9.12 -20.72
N THR A 148 -2.13 -8.45 -20.53
CA THR A 148 -0.79 -9.06 -20.40
C THR A 148 -0.35 -9.22 -18.96
N MET A 149 -0.65 -8.23 -18.11
CA MET A 149 -0.20 -8.16 -16.71
C MET A 149 -1.23 -8.70 -15.71
N GLY A 150 -2.49 -8.91 -16.14
CA GLY A 150 -3.56 -9.30 -15.23
C GLY A 150 -3.71 -8.31 -14.08
N ILE A 151 -3.87 -8.82 -12.85
CA ILE A 151 -4.06 -7.99 -11.65
C ILE A 151 -2.91 -7.01 -11.37
N LYS A 152 -1.70 -7.29 -11.86
CA LYS A 152 -0.54 -6.39 -11.70
C LYS A 152 -0.68 -5.08 -12.47
N ALA A 153 -1.54 -4.99 -13.47
CA ALA A 153 -1.84 -3.72 -14.13
C ALA A 153 -2.39 -2.71 -13.11
N TRP A 154 -3.28 -3.14 -12.23
CA TRP A 154 -3.88 -2.28 -11.20
C TRP A 154 -3.03 -2.13 -9.94
N PHE A 155 -1.94 -2.90 -9.81
CA PHE A 155 -1.11 -2.84 -8.62
C PHE A 155 -0.61 -1.41 -8.39
N CYS A 156 -0.97 -0.86 -7.24
CA CYS A 156 -0.53 0.41 -6.69
C CYS A 156 -0.29 0.20 -5.19
N SER A 157 0.34 1.12 -4.50
CA SER A 157 0.55 0.95 -3.07
C SER A 157 0.57 2.28 -2.33
N ASP A 158 -0.43 2.49 -1.49
CA ASP A 158 -0.56 3.63 -0.57
C ASP A 158 0.46 3.63 0.58
N VAL A 159 1.41 2.70 0.55
CA VAL A 159 2.64 2.84 1.34
C VAL A 159 3.36 4.15 0.98
N CYS A 160 3.39 4.49 -0.31
CA CYS A 160 3.77 5.81 -0.81
C CYS A 160 3.25 5.96 -2.24
N ALA A 161 2.11 6.62 -2.42
CA ALA A 161 1.48 6.86 -3.72
C ALA A 161 0.93 8.28 -3.84
N ALA A 162 1.19 8.91 -4.98
CA ALA A 162 0.75 10.25 -5.34
C ALA A 162 -0.46 10.18 -6.28
N TYR A 163 -1.43 11.06 -6.09
CA TYR A 163 -2.68 11.12 -6.82
C TYR A 163 -2.94 12.52 -7.36
N ARG A 164 -3.22 12.66 -8.68
CA ARG A 164 -3.70 13.92 -9.26
C ARG A 164 -5.08 14.23 -8.72
N LYS A 165 -5.21 15.30 -7.96
CA LYS A 165 -6.42 15.65 -7.20
C LYS A 165 -7.65 15.80 -8.07
N SER A 166 -7.53 16.42 -9.25
CA SER A 166 -8.66 16.58 -10.18
C SER A 166 -9.21 15.25 -10.66
N VAL A 167 -8.33 14.33 -11.11
CA VAL A 167 -8.73 12.98 -11.59
C VAL A 167 -9.27 12.12 -10.45
N TYR A 168 -8.65 12.20 -9.26
CA TYR A 168 -9.14 11.52 -8.06
C TYR A 168 -10.58 11.94 -7.72
N ASN A 169 -10.88 13.24 -7.79
CA ASN A 169 -12.22 13.77 -7.53
C ASN A 169 -13.21 13.33 -8.61
N GLU A 170 -12.85 13.40 -9.89
CA GLU A 170 -13.66 12.93 -11.02
C GLU A 170 -13.98 11.43 -10.89
N ALA A 171 -13.00 10.64 -10.44
CA ALA A 171 -13.20 9.24 -10.11
C ALA A 171 -14.10 9.00 -8.87
N GLY A 172 -14.51 10.03 -8.11
CA GLY A 172 -15.33 9.93 -6.91
C GLY A 172 -14.55 9.54 -5.62
N GLY A 173 -13.22 9.53 -5.69
CA GLY A 173 -12.34 9.26 -4.56
C GLY A 173 -12.24 7.78 -4.17
N PHE A 174 -11.51 7.52 -3.10
CA PHE A 174 -11.42 6.17 -2.53
C PHE A 174 -12.78 5.63 -2.11
N VAL A 175 -12.94 4.32 -2.18
CA VAL A 175 -14.13 3.63 -1.67
C VAL A 175 -14.29 3.89 -0.16
N LYS A 176 -15.55 4.03 0.29
CA LYS A 176 -15.84 4.39 1.69
C LYS A 176 -15.68 3.22 2.68
N ARG A 177 -15.70 1.99 2.19
CA ARG A 177 -15.60 0.80 3.04
C ARG A 177 -14.74 -0.25 2.34
N THR A 178 -13.56 -0.52 2.89
CA THR A 178 -12.72 -1.63 2.44
C THR A 178 -11.71 -2.02 3.52
N VAL A 179 -11.53 -3.32 3.68
CA VAL A 179 -10.50 -3.85 4.57
C VAL A 179 -9.11 -3.81 3.91
N PHE A 180 -9.06 -3.70 2.57
CA PHE A 180 -7.83 -3.76 1.77
C PHE A 180 -8.06 -3.26 0.33
N ASN A 181 -6.99 -2.92 -0.39
CA ASN A 181 -6.97 -2.63 -1.84
C ASN A 181 -7.68 -1.34 -2.28
N GLU A 182 -7.88 -0.35 -1.43
CA GLU A 182 -8.41 0.97 -1.81
C GLU A 182 -7.59 1.60 -2.94
N ASP A 183 -6.27 1.41 -2.91
CA ASP A 183 -5.31 1.85 -3.90
C ASP A 183 -5.49 1.15 -5.26
N MET A 184 -5.63 -0.17 -5.25
CA MET A 184 -5.85 -0.94 -6.48
C MET A 184 -7.23 -0.68 -7.10
N LEU A 185 -8.27 -0.46 -6.29
CA LEU A 185 -9.60 -0.08 -6.75
C LEU A 185 -9.58 1.29 -7.42
N MET A 186 -8.86 2.24 -6.83
CA MET A 186 -8.66 3.56 -7.44
C MET A 186 -7.85 3.45 -8.74
N ALA A 187 -6.77 2.66 -8.75
CA ALA A 187 -5.97 2.43 -9.96
C ALA A 187 -6.80 1.81 -11.09
N ALA A 188 -7.65 0.81 -10.79
CA ALA A 188 -8.55 0.23 -11.77
C ALA A 188 -9.51 1.28 -12.37
N LYS A 189 -10.09 2.13 -11.49
CA LYS A 189 -11.06 3.13 -11.90
C LYS A 189 -10.45 4.22 -12.79
N VAL A 190 -9.29 4.76 -12.43
CA VAL A 190 -8.65 5.80 -13.26
C VAL A 190 -8.14 5.24 -14.60
N MET A 191 -7.75 3.96 -14.65
CA MET A 191 -7.42 3.30 -15.92
C MET A 191 -8.64 3.10 -16.81
N GLU A 192 -9.82 2.76 -16.26
CA GLU A 192 -11.08 2.69 -17.01
C GLU A 192 -11.46 4.07 -17.59
N MET A 193 -11.09 5.17 -16.93
CA MET A 193 -11.26 6.55 -17.41
C MET A 193 -10.18 6.95 -18.45
N GLY A 194 -9.24 6.08 -18.80
CA GLY A 194 -8.20 6.31 -19.81
C GLY A 194 -6.93 7.00 -19.28
N PHE A 195 -6.76 7.08 -17.95
CA PHE A 195 -5.55 7.61 -17.33
C PHE A 195 -4.49 6.53 -17.11
N LYS A 196 -3.27 6.99 -16.81
CA LYS A 196 -2.09 6.15 -16.58
C LYS A 196 -1.77 6.02 -15.09
N VAL A 197 -1.25 4.86 -14.70
CA VAL A 197 -0.65 4.62 -13.39
C VAL A 197 0.84 4.35 -13.58
N VAL A 198 1.69 5.08 -12.87
CA VAL A 198 3.16 5.01 -13.03
C VAL A 198 3.80 4.39 -11.79
N TYR A 199 4.59 3.36 -11.99
CA TYR A 199 5.56 2.89 -10.99
C TYR A 199 6.88 3.63 -11.20
N LYS A 200 7.36 4.30 -10.15
CA LYS A 200 8.57 5.11 -10.17
C LYS A 200 9.67 4.46 -9.34
N SER A 201 10.63 3.82 -10.00
CA SER A 201 11.65 2.98 -9.36
C SER A 201 12.72 3.77 -8.60
N ASP A 202 12.93 5.04 -8.94
CA ASP A 202 13.87 5.94 -8.28
C ASP A 202 13.22 6.78 -7.15
N ALA A 203 11.88 6.78 -7.02
CA ALA A 203 11.17 7.24 -5.83
C ALA A 203 11.14 6.10 -4.80
N ARG A 204 11.98 6.17 -3.74
CA ARG A 204 12.26 5.01 -2.89
C ARG A 204 11.89 5.23 -1.43
N VAL A 205 11.21 4.23 -0.84
CA VAL A 205 10.91 4.16 0.60
C VAL A 205 11.42 2.84 1.17
N ILE A 206 11.90 2.86 2.41
CA ILE A 206 12.17 1.66 3.20
C ILE A 206 10.87 1.29 3.89
N HIS A 207 10.31 0.14 3.50
CA HIS A 207 9.09 -0.40 4.10
C HIS A 207 9.01 -1.90 3.88
N TYR A 208 8.99 -2.67 4.96
CA TYR A 208 8.78 -4.12 4.93
C TYR A 208 8.29 -4.63 6.29
N HIS A 209 7.73 -5.82 6.29
CA HIS A 209 7.25 -6.48 7.50
C HIS A 209 7.64 -7.95 7.49
N GLU A 210 8.26 -8.40 8.56
CA GLU A 210 8.49 -9.83 8.79
C GLU A 210 7.30 -10.45 9.53
N TYR A 211 6.25 -10.75 8.77
CA TYR A 211 5.06 -11.37 9.34
C TYR A 211 5.30 -12.83 9.73
N SER A 212 4.82 -13.22 10.91
CA SER A 212 4.68 -14.62 11.28
C SER A 212 3.71 -15.35 10.33
N MET A 213 3.77 -16.68 10.31
CA MET A 213 2.86 -17.50 9.49
C MET A 213 1.38 -17.19 9.76
N LYS A 214 1.01 -16.98 11.06
CA LYS A 214 -0.34 -16.58 11.45
C LYS A 214 -0.73 -15.22 10.88
N GLN A 215 0.15 -14.23 10.98
CA GLN A 215 -0.10 -12.89 10.42
C GLN A 215 -0.21 -12.93 8.89
N GLN A 216 0.61 -13.74 8.20
CA GLN A 216 0.48 -13.96 6.76
C GLN A 216 -0.88 -14.55 6.39
N PHE A 217 -1.36 -15.52 7.16
CA PHE A 217 -2.69 -16.10 6.98
C PHE A 217 -3.78 -15.02 7.16
N CYS A 218 -3.79 -14.30 8.30
CA CYS A 218 -4.82 -13.31 8.61
C CYS A 218 -4.84 -12.15 7.58
N ARG A 219 -3.66 -11.63 7.21
CA ARG A 219 -3.55 -10.58 6.18
C ARG A 219 -4.09 -11.03 4.83
N ASN A 220 -3.81 -12.26 4.42
CA ASN A 220 -4.31 -12.79 3.15
C ASN A 220 -5.80 -13.18 3.23
N PHE A 221 -6.32 -13.47 4.43
CA PHE A 221 -7.76 -13.59 4.63
C PHE A 221 -8.46 -12.26 4.34
N ASP A 222 -7.98 -11.14 4.91
CA ASP A 222 -8.52 -9.82 4.66
C ASP A 222 -8.40 -9.43 3.18
N LEU A 223 -7.28 -9.75 2.53
CA LEU A 223 -7.09 -9.56 1.08
C LEU A 223 -8.13 -10.35 0.27
N GLY A 224 -8.38 -11.60 0.64
CA GLY A 224 -9.40 -12.43 0.00
C GLY A 224 -10.82 -11.89 0.19
N ALA A 225 -11.12 -11.37 1.39
CA ALA A 225 -12.41 -10.75 1.69
C ALA A 225 -12.62 -9.49 0.85
N SER A 226 -11.61 -8.61 0.75
CA SER A 226 -11.67 -7.45 -0.15
C SER A 226 -11.93 -7.84 -1.61
N HIS A 227 -11.25 -8.88 -2.12
CA HIS A 227 -11.51 -9.40 -3.48
C HIS A 227 -12.91 -9.99 -3.64
N ARG A 228 -13.52 -10.47 -2.56
CA ARG A 228 -14.92 -10.96 -2.58
C ARG A 228 -15.92 -9.81 -2.60
N GLU A 229 -15.67 -8.76 -1.83
CA GLU A 229 -16.52 -7.56 -1.80
C GLU A 229 -16.55 -6.82 -3.12
N TYR A 230 -15.39 -6.70 -3.76
CA TYR A 230 -15.21 -6.00 -5.04
C TYR A 230 -15.00 -6.98 -6.21
N LYS A 231 -15.77 -8.07 -6.21
CA LYS A 231 -15.66 -9.14 -7.21
C LYS A 231 -15.83 -8.64 -8.64
N GLU A 232 -16.68 -7.63 -8.87
CA GLU A 232 -16.92 -7.01 -10.18
C GLU A 232 -15.64 -6.39 -10.80
N VAL A 233 -14.67 -6.03 -9.95
CA VAL A 233 -13.35 -5.57 -10.38
C VAL A 233 -12.39 -6.76 -10.44
N PHE A 234 -12.20 -7.48 -9.33
CA PHE A 234 -11.12 -8.46 -9.20
C PHE A 234 -11.37 -9.81 -9.91
N GLU A 235 -12.61 -10.15 -10.28
CA GLU A 235 -12.88 -11.37 -11.07
C GLU A 235 -12.60 -11.18 -12.56
N LYS A 236 -12.43 -9.95 -13.05
CA LYS A 236 -12.00 -9.67 -14.42
C LYS A 236 -10.59 -10.22 -14.73
N VAL A 237 -9.77 -10.47 -13.70
CA VAL A 237 -8.37 -10.90 -13.84
C VAL A 237 -7.97 -11.96 -12.81
N SER A 238 -7.04 -12.84 -13.19
CA SER A 238 -6.54 -13.90 -12.29
C SER A 238 -5.36 -13.40 -11.46
N SER A 239 -5.40 -13.62 -10.14
CA SER A 239 -4.31 -13.34 -9.20
C SER A 239 -3.40 -14.54 -8.91
N TYR A 240 -3.82 -15.76 -9.21
CA TYR A 240 -3.10 -16.99 -8.83
C TYR A 240 -1.77 -17.20 -9.55
N LYS A 241 -1.68 -16.83 -10.84
CA LYS A 241 -0.46 -17.01 -11.64
C LYS A 241 0.75 -16.28 -11.05
N GLU A 242 0.53 -15.07 -10.56
CA GLU A 242 1.59 -14.23 -9.98
C GLU A 242 2.10 -14.78 -8.65
N GLY A 243 1.21 -15.25 -7.78
CA GLY A 243 1.60 -15.88 -6.52
C GLY A 243 2.46 -17.12 -6.73
N GLY A 244 2.07 -17.98 -7.66
CA GLY A 244 2.85 -19.18 -8.02
C GLY A 244 4.22 -18.85 -8.60
N ARG A 245 4.30 -17.83 -9.47
CA ARG A 245 5.57 -17.34 -10.02
C ARG A 245 6.50 -16.82 -8.92
N LEU A 246 6.00 -15.99 -8.01
CA LEU A 246 6.80 -15.47 -6.90
C LEU A 246 7.39 -16.61 -6.05
N VAL A 247 6.59 -17.62 -5.70
CA VAL A 247 7.07 -18.76 -4.90
C VAL A 247 8.16 -19.54 -5.63
N LYS A 248 7.96 -19.84 -6.93
CA LYS A 248 8.95 -20.53 -7.76
C LYS A 248 10.26 -19.75 -7.85
N ASP A 249 10.17 -18.46 -8.18
CA ASP A 249 11.35 -17.62 -8.39
C ASP A 249 12.10 -17.39 -7.06
N THR A 250 11.38 -17.27 -5.92
CA THR A 250 11.98 -17.21 -4.58
C THR A 250 12.70 -18.51 -4.24
N ALA A 251 12.11 -19.68 -4.52
CA ALA A 251 12.76 -20.96 -4.26
C ALA A 251 14.05 -21.12 -5.09
N LEU A 252 14.02 -20.75 -6.37
CA LEU A 252 15.20 -20.76 -7.24
C LEU A 252 16.29 -19.80 -6.75
N HIS A 253 15.92 -18.62 -6.30
CA HIS A 253 16.84 -17.64 -5.69
C HIS A 253 17.53 -18.23 -4.45
N LEU A 254 16.75 -18.83 -3.52
CA LEU A 254 17.28 -19.45 -2.31
C LEU A 254 18.25 -20.60 -2.58
N LEU A 255 17.95 -21.43 -3.60
CA LEU A 255 18.85 -22.51 -4.03
C LEU A 255 20.17 -21.95 -4.58
N LYS A 256 20.10 -20.93 -5.45
CA LYS A 256 21.30 -20.29 -6.01
C LYS A 256 22.15 -19.58 -4.97
N ALA A 257 21.52 -19.02 -3.95
CA ALA A 257 22.20 -18.33 -2.82
C ALA A 257 22.73 -19.32 -1.73
N GLY A 258 22.55 -20.64 -1.89
CA GLY A 258 22.94 -21.64 -0.89
C GLY A 258 22.07 -21.62 0.37
N LYS A 259 20.91 -20.94 0.35
CA LYS A 259 19.99 -20.76 1.49
C LYS A 259 18.82 -21.73 1.47
N PHE A 260 19.05 -22.97 0.99
CA PHE A 260 18.02 -24.01 0.85
C PHE A 260 17.27 -24.34 2.13
N TYR A 261 17.89 -24.12 3.30
CA TYR A 261 17.28 -24.31 4.62
C TYR A 261 16.08 -23.37 4.88
N LEU A 262 15.91 -22.31 4.07
CA LEU A 262 14.76 -21.41 4.11
C LEU A 262 13.56 -21.90 3.28
N ILE A 263 13.73 -22.92 2.45
CA ILE A 263 12.65 -23.45 1.60
C ILE A 263 11.44 -23.94 2.42
N PRO A 264 11.61 -24.68 3.53
CA PRO A 264 10.46 -25.05 4.37
C PRO A 264 9.68 -23.83 4.87
N LYS A 265 10.38 -22.76 5.34
CA LYS A 265 9.74 -21.50 5.75
C LYS A 265 8.94 -20.89 4.59
N LEU A 266 9.53 -20.82 3.39
CA LEU A 266 8.85 -20.33 2.18
C LEU A 266 7.57 -21.12 1.88
N VAL A 267 7.63 -22.45 1.92
CA VAL A 267 6.48 -23.33 1.63
C VAL A 267 5.36 -23.11 2.65
N PHE A 268 5.65 -23.16 3.95
CA PHE A 268 4.65 -22.98 4.99
C PHE A 268 4.01 -21.58 4.97
N HIS A 269 4.81 -20.53 4.76
CA HIS A 269 4.28 -19.18 4.65
C HIS A 269 3.42 -19.01 3.39
N SER A 270 3.82 -19.60 2.27
CA SER A 270 3.06 -19.55 1.02
C SER A 270 1.75 -20.33 1.13
N ALA A 271 1.76 -21.49 1.79
CA ALA A 271 0.55 -22.25 2.08
C ALA A 271 -0.41 -21.46 2.98
N ALA A 272 0.11 -20.82 4.05
CA ALA A 272 -0.69 -19.99 4.93
C ALA A 272 -1.35 -18.81 4.18
N LYS A 273 -0.60 -18.12 3.30
CA LYS A 273 -1.12 -17.06 2.41
C LYS A 273 -2.25 -17.58 1.53
N LEU A 274 -2.03 -18.71 0.83
CA LEU A 274 -3.01 -19.29 -0.09
C LEU A 274 -4.29 -19.73 0.63
N ILE A 275 -4.16 -20.39 1.78
CA ILE A 275 -5.31 -20.85 2.57
C ILE A 275 -6.09 -19.64 3.11
N GLY A 276 -5.40 -18.66 3.69
CA GLY A 276 -6.01 -17.41 4.15
C GLY A 276 -6.80 -16.74 3.04
N TYR A 277 -6.19 -16.53 1.88
CA TYR A 277 -6.82 -15.90 0.73
C TYR A 277 -8.07 -16.67 0.24
N LYS A 278 -7.98 -18.00 0.11
CA LYS A 278 -9.13 -18.82 -0.34
C LYS A 278 -10.29 -18.79 0.66
N LEU A 279 -9.99 -18.79 1.96
CA LEU A 279 -11.03 -18.66 3.00
C LEU A 279 -11.60 -17.24 3.02
N GLY A 280 -10.78 -16.21 2.87
CA GLY A 280 -11.22 -14.83 2.75
C GLY A 280 -12.17 -14.61 1.57
N LYS A 281 -11.90 -15.20 0.41
CA LYS A 281 -12.84 -15.18 -0.74
C LYS A 281 -14.21 -15.83 -0.48
N LYS A 282 -14.35 -16.50 0.64
CA LYS A 282 -15.60 -17.15 1.07
C LYS A 282 -16.08 -16.65 2.45
N TYR A 283 -15.59 -15.49 2.91
CA TYR A 283 -15.85 -15.00 4.26
C TYR A 283 -17.36 -14.83 4.54
N ASP A 284 -18.13 -14.46 3.52
CA ASP A 284 -19.58 -14.32 3.53
C ASP A 284 -20.33 -15.65 3.79
N LYS A 285 -19.66 -16.79 3.63
CA LYS A 285 -20.18 -18.14 3.87
C LYS A 285 -19.67 -18.75 5.18
N LEU A 286 -18.78 -18.08 5.90
CA LEU A 286 -18.21 -18.56 7.14
C LEU A 286 -19.01 -18.05 8.35
N PRO A 287 -19.09 -18.85 9.44
CA PRO A 287 -19.61 -18.36 10.71
C PRO A 287 -18.83 -17.12 11.17
N LYS A 288 -19.51 -16.10 11.69
CA LYS A 288 -18.90 -14.82 12.14
C LYS A 288 -17.74 -15.03 13.13
N SER A 289 -17.84 -16.03 14.02
CA SER A 289 -16.78 -16.39 14.96
C SER A 289 -15.48 -16.79 14.25
N LEU A 290 -15.57 -17.53 13.14
CA LEU A 290 -14.40 -17.91 12.33
C LEU A 290 -13.84 -16.71 11.56
N VAL A 291 -14.71 -15.85 11.01
CA VAL A 291 -14.26 -14.61 10.34
C VAL A 291 -13.45 -13.76 11.32
N LEU A 292 -13.96 -13.52 12.54
CA LEU A 292 -13.27 -12.74 13.57
C LEU A 292 -11.99 -13.41 14.11
N LYS A 293 -11.85 -14.73 13.97
CA LYS A 293 -10.63 -15.47 14.31
C LYS A 293 -9.57 -15.38 13.22
N PHE A 294 -9.99 -15.30 11.96
CA PHE A 294 -9.13 -15.37 10.79
C PHE A 294 -8.72 -14.00 10.25
N CYS A 295 -9.51 -12.95 10.48
CA CYS A 295 -9.19 -11.61 10.03
C CYS A 295 -8.10 -10.95 10.89
N MET A 296 -7.37 -10.01 10.29
CA MET A 296 -6.45 -9.12 10.99
C MET A 296 -7.20 -7.91 11.55
N ASN A 297 -8.10 -7.31 10.77
CA ASN A 297 -8.93 -6.17 11.17
C ASN A 297 -10.31 -6.63 11.66
N LYS A 298 -10.40 -6.93 12.97
CA LYS A 298 -11.64 -7.41 13.58
C LYS A 298 -12.76 -6.38 13.58
N ASP A 299 -12.44 -5.09 13.70
CA ASP A 299 -13.44 -4.03 13.80
C ASP A 299 -14.17 -3.83 12.47
N TYR A 300 -13.51 -4.12 11.36
CA TYR A 300 -14.14 -4.12 10.03
C TYR A 300 -15.26 -5.16 9.89
N PHE A 301 -15.10 -6.34 10.51
CA PHE A 301 -16.03 -7.46 10.39
C PHE A 301 -17.05 -7.56 11.54
N LYS A 302 -17.02 -6.66 12.52
CA LYS A 302 -18.04 -6.57 13.57
C LYS A 302 -19.33 -5.97 13.05
#